data_87fa00407bd98c0f67d0b14d1d019648
#
_entry.id   87fa00407bd98c0f67d0b14d1d019648
#
_cell.length_a   1.000
_cell.length_b   1.000
_cell.length_c   1.000
_cell.angle_alpha   90.00
_cell.angle_beta   90.00
_cell.angle_gamma   90.00
#
_symmetry.space_group_name_H-M   'P 1'
#
loop_
_entity.id
_entity.type
_entity.pdbx_description
1 polymer ?
#
loop_
_entity_poly.entity_id
_entity_poly.type
_entity_poly.pdbx_seq_one_letter_code
_entity_poly.pdbx_strand_id
1 'polypeptide(L)'
;MNMLKILSVALLGICVFFCSCKKEKLSVNNDPSVVDITVCNSKGENLENIIVKMYDETTYEAFKEKQTTKALCEVVTDKNGKATFVLDRQKWFAGTQSRELMFVVMETLNATNYEWWSRGGTVTAGNKQSFKIVVDKQAAVQEVEKGEEPVESPFLIENGVLTGIKDPALSHVVLPAEVKSIAPGAFWESNVESLVLNEGLESIGVQAFARSKKLASVSFPSSLKVIDAHAFEDCVALTELNLSNTKVEEIGSNAFRETGLKTVLFPASLKKIVSQAFLKTQLDNVVLPEGVQEIGSEAFREAVSLKSITLPNNIQKIGWQAFYGCTKLANVNYTGSVKLAEGVVENAAFEDCQALTQISLPQSVVEIQEGIFIECANLEQIILPASVKKIGSYGLRTNHHLEKIVFMGEKAPELKETSLPFVDDLTSIVVPKGKLKEYEAAYADYKEIMTETP
;
A
#
# COMPACT_ATOMS: atom_id res chain seq x y z
N MET A 1 25.93 -40.72 -6.48
CA MET A 1 24.59 -41.28 -6.74
C MET A 1 23.75 -40.86 -5.51
N ASN A 2 23.33 -39.61 -5.53
CA ASN A 2 22.66 -38.99 -4.39
C ASN A 2 21.17 -39.29 -4.45
N MET A 3 20.70 -40.07 -3.48
CA MET A 3 19.26 -40.25 -3.28
C MET A 3 18.66 -38.92 -2.84
N LEU A 4 17.89 -38.31 -3.71
CA LEU A 4 16.97 -37.23 -3.34
C LEU A 4 15.97 -37.80 -2.32
N LYS A 5 16.10 -37.42 -1.06
CA LYS A 5 15.01 -37.58 -0.10
C LYS A 5 14.08 -36.38 -0.30
N ILE A 6 13.11 -36.54 -1.19
CA ILE A 6 11.98 -35.67 -1.27
C ILE A 6 11.11 -35.96 -0.05
N LEU A 7 11.26 -35.19 1.00
CA LEU A 7 10.26 -35.10 2.06
C LEU A 7 9.55 -33.75 1.85
N SER A 8 8.32 -33.87 1.51
CA SER A 8 7.49 -32.75 1.11
C SER A 8 6.57 -32.31 2.24
N VAL A 9 6.56 -31.03 2.67
CA VAL A 9 5.69 -30.48 3.68
C VAL A 9 5.47 -28.99 3.63
N ALA A 10 4.51 -28.42 3.97
CA ALA A 10 3.90 -27.14 3.84
C ALA A 10 3.78 -26.22 5.04
N LEU A 11 3.71 -24.94 5.11
CA LEU A 11 3.14 -23.99 5.72
C LEU A 11 2.99 -22.68 6.12
N LEU A 12 2.51 -21.77 6.45
CA LEU A 12 1.69 -20.66 6.63
C LEU A 12 2.20 -19.40 7.31
N GLY A 13 2.23 -18.27 6.77
CA GLY A 13 2.36 -16.95 7.32
C GLY A 13 1.40 -16.05 6.55
N ILE A 14 0.83 -15.01 7.04
CA ILE A 14 -0.20 -14.25 6.34
C ILE A 14 0.42 -13.35 5.28
N CYS A 15 0.42 -13.78 4.00
CA CYS A 15 0.36 -12.84 2.90
C CYS A 15 -1.11 -12.56 2.61
N VAL A 16 -1.64 -11.48 3.16
CA VAL A 16 -2.95 -10.99 2.75
C VAL A 16 -2.77 -10.25 1.44
N PHE A 17 -2.70 -10.98 0.33
CA PHE A 17 -2.95 -10.39 -0.97
C PHE A 17 -4.44 -10.13 -1.08
N PHE A 18 -4.91 -9.00 -0.55
CA PHE A 18 -6.16 -8.43 -1.01
C PHE A 18 -5.93 -7.89 -2.41
N CYS A 19 -6.10 -8.75 -3.41
CA CYS A 19 -6.47 -8.26 -4.72
C CYS A 19 -7.87 -7.64 -4.55
N SER A 20 -7.92 -6.30 -4.46
CA SER A 20 -9.15 -5.53 -4.38
C SER A 20 -10.05 -5.93 -5.55
N CYS A 21 -11.10 -6.70 -5.27
CA CYS A 21 -12.24 -6.83 -6.16
C CYS A 21 -13.43 -6.14 -5.52
N LYS A 22 -14.02 -5.20 -6.26
CA LYS A 22 -15.30 -4.58 -5.99
C LYS A 22 -16.31 -5.62 -5.48
N LYS A 23 -17.05 -5.26 -4.43
CA LYS A 23 -18.29 -5.93 -4.05
C LYS A 23 -19.34 -5.73 -5.14
N GLU A 24 -19.31 -6.52 -6.18
CA GLU A 24 -20.51 -6.79 -6.95
C GLU A 24 -21.22 -8.00 -6.34
N LYS A 25 -22.50 -7.81 -5.98
CA LYS A 25 -23.39 -8.88 -5.54
C LYS A 25 -23.64 -9.82 -6.72
N LEU A 26 -22.84 -10.86 -6.82
CA LEU A 26 -23.17 -12.07 -7.57
C LEU A 26 -23.01 -13.25 -6.61
N SER A 27 -24.07 -14.01 -6.46
CA SER A 27 -24.19 -15.20 -5.63
C SER A 27 -23.41 -16.38 -6.22
N VAL A 28 -22.11 -16.31 -6.14
CA VAL A 28 -21.19 -17.43 -6.31
C VAL A 28 -20.25 -17.39 -5.14
N ASN A 29 -20.12 -18.48 -4.41
CA ASN A 29 -19.19 -18.61 -3.29
C ASN A 29 -17.77 -18.22 -3.74
N ASN A 30 -17.37 -16.98 -3.50
CA ASN A 30 -16.07 -16.42 -3.88
C ASN A 30 -15.10 -16.40 -2.68
N ASP A 31 -15.27 -17.30 -1.72
CA ASP A 31 -14.36 -17.39 -0.60
C ASP A 31 -12.95 -17.72 -1.09
N PRO A 32 -11.92 -16.97 -0.62
CA PRO A 32 -10.55 -17.27 -0.97
C PRO A 32 -10.14 -18.63 -0.43
N SER A 33 -9.28 -19.33 -1.16
CA SER A 33 -8.66 -20.56 -0.65
C SER A 33 -7.58 -20.18 0.34
N VAL A 34 -7.59 -20.82 1.50
CA VAL A 34 -6.57 -20.57 2.55
C VAL A 34 -5.72 -21.83 2.69
N VAL A 35 -4.44 -21.67 2.46
CA VAL A 35 -3.49 -22.77 2.69
C VAL A 35 -2.69 -22.50 3.94
N ASP A 36 -2.97 -23.24 4.95
CA ASP A 36 -2.35 -23.22 6.25
C ASP A 36 -1.15 -24.18 6.33
N ILE A 37 0.08 -23.68 6.68
CA ILE A 37 1.34 -24.43 6.71
C ILE A 37 2.10 -24.25 8.05
N THR A 38 2.63 -25.23 8.79
CA THR A 38 3.45 -25.11 9.99
C THR A 38 4.88 -25.64 9.75
N VAL A 39 5.90 -24.82 9.91
CA VAL A 39 7.29 -25.22 9.86
C VAL A 39 7.77 -25.57 11.27
N CYS A 40 8.34 -26.75 11.43
CA CYS A 40 8.94 -27.16 12.70
C CYS A 40 10.26 -27.91 12.47
N ASN A 41 11.06 -28.05 13.49
CA ASN A 41 12.24 -28.94 13.47
C ASN A 41 11.85 -30.40 13.67
N SER A 42 12.83 -31.30 13.62
CA SER A 42 12.64 -32.73 13.82
C SER A 42 12.16 -33.13 15.23
N LYS A 43 12.29 -32.23 16.22
CA LYS A 43 11.76 -32.40 17.59
C LYS A 43 10.30 -31.93 17.70
N GLY A 44 9.74 -31.38 16.64
CA GLY A 44 8.36 -30.85 16.60
C GLY A 44 8.23 -29.43 17.14
N GLU A 45 9.33 -28.72 17.44
CA GLU A 45 9.33 -27.32 17.85
C GLU A 45 9.09 -26.43 16.64
N ASN A 46 8.14 -25.51 16.76
CA ASN A 46 7.76 -24.58 15.69
C ASN A 46 8.90 -23.59 15.41
N LEU A 47 9.15 -23.32 14.12
CA LEU A 47 10.19 -22.41 13.67
C LEU A 47 9.59 -21.09 13.18
N GLU A 48 9.90 -20.02 13.89
CA GLU A 48 9.52 -18.63 13.58
C GLU A 48 10.50 -18.00 12.58
N ASN A 49 10.05 -17.00 11.83
CA ASN A 49 10.84 -16.22 10.87
C ASN A 49 11.44 -17.03 9.71
N ILE A 50 10.81 -18.12 9.33
CA ILE A 50 11.21 -18.94 8.18
C ILE A 50 10.45 -18.49 6.93
N ILE A 51 11.18 -18.19 5.85
CA ILE A 51 10.58 -17.89 4.56
C ILE A 51 10.08 -19.18 3.92
N VAL A 52 8.80 -19.20 3.57
CA VAL A 52 8.17 -20.26 2.78
C VAL A 52 7.85 -19.70 1.39
N LYS A 53 8.39 -20.32 0.35
CA LYS A 53 8.20 -19.96 -1.04
C LYS A 53 7.17 -20.88 -1.70
N MET A 54 6.28 -20.32 -2.52
CA MET A 54 5.26 -21.08 -3.25
C MET A 54 5.55 -21.08 -4.74
N TYR A 55 5.41 -22.24 -5.36
CA TYR A 55 5.60 -22.50 -6.78
C TYR A 55 4.41 -23.29 -7.33
N ASP A 56 4.09 -23.15 -8.62
CA ASP A 56 3.34 -24.15 -9.35
C ASP A 56 4.30 -25.21 -9.96
N GLU A 57 3.75 -26.21 -10.63
CA GLU A 57 4.53 -27.30 -11.18
C GLU A 57 5.65 -26.80 -12.09
N THR A 58 5.33 -25.86 -13.01
CA THR A 58 6.30 -25.33 -13.98
C THR A 58 7.43 -24.54 -13.32
N THR A 59 7.07 -23.64 -12.41
CA THR A 59 8.06 -22.81 -11.70
C THR A 59 8.85 -23.60 -10.69
N TYR A 60 8.30 -24.68 -10.14
CA TYR A 60 9.03 -25.59 -9.24
C TYR A 60 10.06 -26.45 -9.98
N GLU A 61 9.74 -26.94 -11.19
CA GLU A 61 10.74 -27.63 -12.00
C GLU A 61 11.91 -26.69 -12.35
N ALA A 62 11.63 -25.45 -12.76
CA ALA A 62 12.67 -24.44 -12.97
C ALA A 62 13.46 -24.11 -11.68
N PHE A 63 12.83 -24.12 -10.50
CA PHE A 63 13.51 -23.94 -9.22
C PHE A 63 14.49 -25.11 -8.92
N LYS A 64 14.11 -26.35 -9.22
CA LYS A 64 15.01 -27.51 -8.99
C LYS A 64 16.28 -27.42 -9.84
N GLU A 65 16.17 -26.88 -11.05
CA GLU A 65 17.32 -26.65 -11.93
C GLU A 65 18.16 -25.44 -11.48
N LYS A 66 17.48 -24.36 -11.05
CA LYS A 66 18.11 -23.12 -10.61
C LYS A 66 17.41 -22.57 -9.37
N GLN A 67 18.01 -22.74 -8.20
CA GLN A 67 17.46 -22.37 -6.89
C GLN A 67 17.17 -20.87 -6.72
N THR A 68 17.67 -20.04 -7.64
CA THR A 68 17.35 -18.59 -7.71
C THR A 68 16.07 -18.28 -8.50
N THR A 69 15.35 -19.31 -8.98
CA THR A 69 14.06 -19.10 -9.67
C THR A 69 13.07 -18.41 -8.77
N LYS A 70 12.46 -17.34 -9.27
CA LYS A 70 11.51 -16.52 -8.51
C LYS A 70 10.26 -17.33 -8.13
N ALA A 71 9.91 -17.32 -6.86
CA ALA A 71 8.67 -17.90 -6.36
C ALA A 71 7.44 -17.10 -6.84
N LEU A 72 6.29 -17.75 -6.92
CA LEU A 72 5.01 -17.11 -7.22
C LEU A 72 4.50 -16.28 -6.03
N CYS A 73 4.83 -16.72 -4.81
CA CYS A 73 4.53 -16.02 -3.57
C CYS A 73 5.52 -16.46 -2.48
N GLU A 74 5.84 -15.57 -1.56
CA GLU A 74 6.70 -15.83 -0.40
C GLU A 74 6.02 -15.36 0.87
N VAL A 75 6.23 -16.09 1.97
CA VAL A 75 5.59 -15.83 3.26
C VAL A 75 6.52 -16.25 4.41
N VAL A 76 6.53 -15.47 5.49
CA VAL A 76 7.32 -15.72 6.69
C VAL A 76 6.46 -16.38 7.77
N THR A 77 7.01 -17.35 8.51
CA THR A 77 6.30 -17.98 9.63
C THR A 77 6.21 -17.07 10.84
N ASP A 78 5.06 -17.08 11.50
CA ASP A 78 4.81 -16.40 12.77
C ASP A 78 5.45 -17.14 13.96
N LYS A 79 5.26 -16.61 15.17
CA LYS A 79 5.74 -17.21 16.43
C LYS A 79 5.24 -18.63 16.71
N ASN A 80 4.23 -19.09 16.02
CA ASN A 80 3.71 -20.46 16.11
C ASN A 80 4.27 -21.33 14.97
N GLY A 81 5.31 -20.87 14.27
CA GLY A 81 5.86 -21.52 13.09
C GLY A 81 4.87 -21.55 11.92
N LYS A 82 3.90 -20.67 11.94
CA LYS A 82 2.77 -20.72 11.04
C LYS A 82 2.86 -19.60 9.98
N ALA A 83 2.86 -19.94 8.70
CA ALA A 83 2.78 -19.09 7.52
C ALA A 83 1.40 -19.25 6.77
N THR A 84 0.53 -18.22 6.33
CA THR A 84 -0.79 -18.36 5.65
C THR A 84 -0.80 -17.80 4.23
N PHE A 85 -1.00 -18.64 3.23
CA PHE A 85 -1.28 -18.21 1.85
C PHE A 85 -2.79 -18.05 1.65
N VAL A 86 -3.23 -16.86 1.27
CA VAL A 86 -4.62 -16.59 0.88
C VAL A 86 -4.65 -16.43 -0.63
N LEU A 87 -5.30 -17.36 -1.31
CA LEU A 87 -5.28 -17.46 -2.77
C LEU A 87 -6.62 -16.98 -3.34
N ASP A 88 -6.60 -15.86 -4.04
CA ASP A 88 -7.76 -15.36 -4.78
C ASP A 88 -8.22 -16.38 -5.84
N ARG A 89 -9.52 -16.66 -5.87
CA ARG A 89 -10.08 -17.70 -6.74
C ARG A 89 -9.92 -17.39 -8.21
N GLN A 90 -10.09 -16.14 -8.61
CA GLN A 90 -10.00 -15.77 -10.03
C GLN A 90 -8.57 -15.77 -10.52
N LYS A 91 -7.65 -15.27 -9.70
CA LYS A 91 -6.21 -15.22 -10.03
C LYS A 91 -5.57 -16.61 -10.06
N TRP A 92 -5.89 -17.46 -9.09
CA TRP A 92 -5.18 -18.73 -8.89
C TRP A 92 -5.88 -19.95 -9.48
N PHE A 93 -7.20 -19.89 -9.67
CA PHE A 93 -8.01 -21.03 -10.10
C PHE A 93 -8.86 -20.73 -11.36
N ALA A 94 -8.48 -19.73 -12.17
CA ALA A 94 -9.22 -19.34 -13.37
C ALA A 94 -9.50 -20.57 -14.26
N GLY A 95 -10.78 -21.00 -14.30
CA GLY A 95 -11.22 -22.16 -15.09
C GLY A 95 -10.96 -23.54 -14.48
N THR A 96 -10.37 -23.64 -13.27
CA THR A 96 -10.11 -24.91 -12.58
C THR A 96 -10.70 -24.91 -11.17
N GLN A 97 -10.99 -26.12 -10.62
CA GLN A 97 -11.42 -26.27 -9.23
C GLN A 97 -10.26 -26.57 -8.26
N SER A 98 -9.13 -26.97 -8.80
CA SER A 98 -7.94 -27.30 -7.99
C SER A 98 -6.67 -27.04 -8.77
N ARG A 99 -5.56 -26.86 -8.06
CA ARG A 99 -4.22 -26.65 -8.61
C ARG A 99 -3.17 -27.32 -7.75
N GLU A 100 -2.17 -27.96 -8.37
CA GLU A 100 -0.99 -28.44 -7.67
C GLU A 100 -0.07 -27.28 -7.34
N LEU A 101 0.26 -27.11 -6.07
CA LEU A 101 1.19 -26.09 -5.58
C LEU A 101 2.29 -26.75 -4.75
N MET A 102 3.50 -26.21 -4.92
CA MET A 102 4.69 -26.64 -4.19
C MET A 102 5.14 -25.53 -3.25
N PHE A 103 5.43 -25.89 -2.03
CA PHE A 103 5.90 -24.99 -1.00
C PHE A 103 7.32 -25.39 -0.60
N VAL A 104 8.22 -24.44 -0.51
CA VAL A 104 9.65 -24.66 -0.30
C VAL A 104 10.14 -23.79 0.84
N VAL A 105 10.83 -24.40 1.79
CA VAL A 105 11.71 -23.72 2.74
C VAL A 105 13.12 -23.93 2.26
N MET A 106 13.92 -22.88 2.20
CA MET A 106 15.29 -22.92 1.72
C MET A 106 16.23 -22.27 2.74
N GLU A 107 17.35 -22.91 2.98
CA GLU A 107 18.46 -22.36 3.75
C GLU A 107 19.68 -22.21 2.84
N THR A 108 20.33 -21.06 2.89
CA THR A 108 21.58 -20.80 2.15
C THR A 108 22.74 -21.27 3.01
N LEU A 109 23.45 -22.27 2.56
CA LEU A 109 24.63 -22.82 3.27
C LEU A 109 25.90 -22.00 2.96
N ASN A 110 26.04 -21.55 1.69
CA ASN A 110 27.08 -20.62 1.21
C ASN A 110 26.66 -19.99 -0.12
N ALA A 111 27.51 -19.19 -0.75
CA ALA A 111 27.21 -18.43 -1.96
C ALA A 111 26.65 -19.27 -3.16
N THR A 112 26.88 -20.57 -3.17
CA THR A 112 26.49 -21.46 -4.27
C THR A 112 25.70 -22.69 -3.84
N ASN A 113 25.63 -22.96 -2.54
CA ASN A 113 25.00 -24.18 -2.00
C ASN A 113 23.78 -23.82 -1.16
N TYR A 114 22.68 -24.51 -1.46
CA TYR A 114 21.40 -24.35 -0.79
C TYR A 114 20.91 -25.71 -0.31
N GLU A 115 20.32 -25.76 0.86
CA GLU A 115 19.53 -26.90 1.33
C GLU A 115 18.05 -26.46 1.34
N TRP A 116 17.14 -27.33 0.88
CA TRP A 116 15.71 -26.99 0.88
C TRP A 116 14.84 -28.19 1.24
N TRP A 117 13.73 -27.87 1.82
CA TRP A 117 12.66 -28.80 2.15
C TRP A 117 11.40 -28.35 1.41
N SER A 118 10.71 -29.28 0.77
CA SER A 118 9.54 -28.96 -0.03
C SER A 118 8.39 -29.90 0.19
N ARG A 119 7.16 -29.42 -0.05
CA ARG A 119 5.94 -30.21 -0.14
C ARG A 119 4.99 -29.71 -1.20
N GLY A 120 4.47 -30.63 -2.03
CA GLY A 120 3.38 -30.39 -2.92
C GLY A 120 2.05 -30.85 -2.33
N GLY A 121 1.00 -30.31 -2.88
CA GLY A 121 -0.36 -30.76 -2.64
C GLY A 121 -1.36 -30.05 -3.53
N THR A 122 -2.46 -30.78 -3.79
CA THR A 122 -3.60 -30.24 -4.54
C THR A 122 -4.34 -29.24 -3.67
N VAL A 123 -4.35 -27.97 -4.07
CA VAL A 123 -5.14 -26.92 -3.41
C VAL A 123 -6.45 -26.73 -4.14
N THR A 124 -7.56 -26.87 -3.42
CA THR A 124 -8.93 -26.75 -3.96
C THR A 124 -9.49 -25.36 -3.72
N ALA A 125 -10.09 -24.78 -4.74
CA ALA A 125 -10.67 -23.44 -4.70
C ALA A 125 -11.76 -23.31 -3.63
N GLY A 126 -11.68 -22.27 -2.79
CA GLY A 126 -12.63 -21.99 -1.71
C GLY A 126 -12.45 -22.84 -0.44
N ASN A 127 -11.46 -23.73 -0.39
CA ASN A 127 -11.22 -24.56 0.78
C ASN A 127 -10.07 -24.03 1.66
N LYS A 128 -10.17 -24.36 2.96
CA LYS A 128 -9.04 -24.22 3.89
C LYS A 128 -8.30 -25.54 3.99
N GLN A 129 -7.00 -25.52 3.76
CA GLN A 129 -6.12 -26.70 3.83
C GLN A 129 -4.90 -26.43 4.70
N SER A 130 -4.36 -27.46 5.30
CA SER A 130 -3.19 -27.33 6.18
C SER A 130 -2.20 -28.43 5.88
N PHE A 131 -0.93 -28.08 5.90
CA PHE A 131 0.16 -29.05 5.71
C PHE A 131 1.30 -28.76 6.72
N LYS A 132 2.40 -29.49 6.79
CA LYS A 132 3.52 -29.33 7.75
C LYS A 132 4.89 -29.55 7.11
N ILE A 133 5.91 -28.68 7.30
CA ILE A 133 7.33 -28.87 6.94
C ILE A 133 8.12 -29.23 8.19
N VAL A 134 8.89 -30.30 8.12
CA VAL A 134 9.89 -30.60 9.12
C VAL A 134 11.27 -30.28 8.55
N VAL A 135 11.89 -29.27 9.13
CA VAL A 135 13.25 -28.87 8.78
C VAL A 135 14.20 -29.64 9.72
N ASP A 136 14.93 -30.57 9.16
CA ASP A 136 15.94 -31.32 9.94
C ASP A 136 17.31 -30.65 9.80
N LYS A 137 17.69 -29.87 10.80
CA LYS A 137 18.98 -29.19 10.85
C LYS A 137 20.10 -30.09 11.42
N GLN A 138 19.80 -31.33 11.76
CA GLN A 138 20.85 -32.24 12.38
C GLN A 138 21.93 -32.70 11.38
N ALA A 139 21.71 -32.61 10.08
CA ALA A 139 22.71 -32.93 9.08
C ALA A 139 23.80 -31.87 8.91
N ALA A 140 23.47 -30.60 9.17
CA ALA A 140 24.39 -29.47 8.97
C ALA A 140 25.39 -29.29 10.15
N VAL A 141 25.06 -29.77 11.34
CA VAL A 141 25.87 -29.52 12.56
C VAL A 141 27.07 -30.47 12.66
N GLN A 142 27.11 -31.59 11.92
CA GLN A 142 28.23 -32.56 12.02
C GLN A 142 29.44 -32.26 11.13
N GLU A 143 29.37 -31.29 10.20
CA GLU A 143 30.54 -30.91 9.38
C GLU A 143 31.23 -29.60 9.80
N VAL A 144 30.76 -28.90 10.82
CA VAL A 144 31.31 -27.58 11.25
C VAL A 144 32.41 -27.72 12.32
N GLU A 145 32.78 -28.92 12.76
CA GLU A 145 33.86 -29.11 13.76
C GLU A 145 35.29 -29.18 13.18
N LYS A 146 35.54 -28.60 12.01
CA LYS A 146 36.92 -28.37 11.54
C LYS A 146 37.09 -26.99 10.94
N GLY A 147 37.36 -26.02 11.81
CA GLY A 147 38.33 -24.95 11.55
C GLY A 147 38.03 -23.98 10.40
N GLU A 148 36.79 -23.57 10.19
CA GLU A 148 36.53 -22.33 9.46
C GLU A 148 36.41 -21.18 10.47
N GLU A 149 37.12 -20.08 10.23
CA GLU A 149 36.96 -18.85 10.97
C GLU A 149 35.45 -18.44 10.91
N PRO A 150 34.90 -17.87 11.98
CA PRO A 150 33.47 -17.45 11.99
C PRO A 150 33.23 -16.58 10.79
N VAL A 151 32.30 -16.96 9.90
CA VAL A 151 31.92 -16.17 8.75
C VAL A 151 31.45 -14.80 9.28
N GLU A 152 32.23 -13.80 9.00
CA GLU A 152 31.99 -12.46 9.52
C GLU A 152 30.65 -11.95 9.03
N SER A 153 29.78 -11.53 9.94
CA SER A 153 28.45 -11.02 9.59
C SER A 153 28.55 -10.00 8.43
N PRO A 154 27.76 -10.14 7.36
CA PRO A 154 27.78 -9.18 6.24
C PRO A 154 27.23 -7.81 6.64
N PHE A 155 26.77 -7.67 7.88
CA PHE A 155 26.16 -6.47 8.41
C PHE A 155 27.08 -5.74 9.40
N LEU A 156 27.01 -4.40 9.38
CA LEU A 156 27.56 -3.54 10.40
C LEU A 156 26.44 -3.24 11.42
N ILE A 157 26.51 -3.89 12.59
CA ILE A 157 25.49 -3.75 13.64
C ILE A 157 26.16 -3.26 14.91
N GLU A 158 25.66 -2.16 15.46
CA GLU A 158 26.12 -1.57 16.71
C GLU A 158 24.94 -1.36 17.66
N ASN A 159 24.93 -2.01 18.82
CA ASN A 159 23.89 -1.90 19.84
C ASN A 159 22.44 -2.11 19.29
N GLY A 160 22.28 -3.07 18.38
CA GLY A 160 20.99 -3.34 17.73
C GLY A 160 20.62 -2.38 16.60
N VAL A 161 21.50 -1.46 16.22
CA VAL A 161 21.35 -0.56 15.08
C VAL A 161 22.13 -1.10 13.90
N LEU A 162 21.47 -1.36 12.77
CA LEU A 162 22.14 -1.70 11.51
C LEU A 162 22.65 -0.41 10.88
N THR A 163 23.95 -0.22 10.78
CA THR A 163 24.59 0.99 10.25
C THR A 163 25.05 0.85 8.80
N GLY A 164 25.10 -0.38 8.26
CA GLY A 164 25.47 -0.62 6.87
C GLY A 164 25.68 -2.09 6.55
N ILE A 165 26.08 -2.34 5.30
CA ILE A 165 26.46 -3.68 4.77
C ILE A 165 27.94 -3.66 4.39
N LYS A 166 28.62 -4.79 4.65
CA LYS A 166 30.05 -4.96 4.29
C LYS A 166 30.22 -5.41 2.85
N ASP A 167 29.29 -6.23 2.35
CA ASP A 167 29.30 -6.76 0.98
C ASP A 167 28.35 -6.00 0.08
N PRO A 168 28.83 -5.16 -0.85
CA PRO A 168 28.00 -4.42 -1.80
C PRO A 168 27.32 -5.31 -2.86
N ALA A 169 27.73 -6.57 -2.98
CA ALA A 169 27.11 -7.55 -3.89
C ALA A 169 25.89 -8.25 -3.30
N LEU A 170 25.58 -7.99 -2.04
CA LEU A 170 24.45 -8.59 -1.34
C LEU A 170 23.13 -8.27 -2.06
N SER A 171 22.42 -9.30 -2.54
CA SER A 171 21.17 -9.13 -3.30
C SER A 171 19.93 -9.56 -2.51
N HIS A 172 20.07 -10.55 -1.61
CA HIS A 172 18.98 -11.05 -0.77
C HIS A 172 19.36 -10.91 0.70
N VAL A 173 18.56 -10.15 1.43
CA VAL A 173 18.86 -9.80 2.83
C VAL A 173 17.76 -10.32 3.75
N VAL A 174 18.17 -11.07 4.77
CA VAL A 174 17.36 -11.39 5.95
C VAL A 174 18.05 -10.74 7.15
N LEU A 175 17.36 -9.80 7.81
CA LEU A 175 17.95 -9.10 8.95
C LEU A 175 18.04 -10.00 10.17
N PRO A 176 19.17 -9.98 10.92
CA PRO A 176 19.33 -10.70 12.17
C PRO A 176 18.33 -10.22 13.24
N ALA A 177 17.93 -11.12 14.14
CA ALA A 177 16.91 -10.87 15.16
C ALA A 177 17.25 -9.75 16.16
N GLU A 178 18.55 -9.49 16.38
CA GLU A 178 19.03 -8.43 17.26
C GLU A 178 18.84 -7.01 16.71
N VAL A 179 18.55 -6.84 15.40
CA VAL A 179 18.38 -5.52 14.79
C VAL A 179 17.05 -4.92 15.24
N LYS A 180 17.12 -3.76 15.89
CA LYS A 180 15.96 -2.99 16.37
C LYS A 180 15.68 -1.76 15.53
N SER A 181 16.70 -1.24 14.85
CA SER A 181 16.57 -0.10 13.95
C SER A 181 17.58 -0.17 12.80
N ILE A 182 17.22 0.46 11.69
CA ILE A 182 18.10 0.67 10.55
C ILE A 182 18.51 2.13 10.54
N ALA A 183 19.82 2.39 10.55
CA ALA A 183 20.38 3.73 10.57
C ALA A 183 20.10 4.49 9.26
N PRO A 184 20.20 5.83 9.26
CA PRO A 184 20.12 6.63 8.06
C PRO A 184 21.13 6.16 7.01
N GLY A 185 20.67 5.97 5.75
CA GLY A 185 21.49 5.60 4.61
C GLY A 185 22.09 4.18 4.64
N ALA A 186 21.72 3.31 5.58
CA ALA A 186 22.39 2.00 5.77
C ALA A 186 22.43 1.11 4.51
N PHE A 187 21.47 1.23 3.61
CA PHE A 187 21.40 0.54 2.30
C PHE A 187 21.28 1.54 1.13
N TRP A 188 21.77 2.75 1.31
CA TRP A 188 21.69 3.76 0.25
C TRP A 188 22.40 3.30 -1.03
N GLU A 189 21.71 3.38 -2.17
CA GLU A 189 22.21 2.90 -3.49
C GLU A 189 22.65 1.43 -3.49
N SER A 190 22.09 0.58 -2.62
CA SER A 190 22.45 -0.83 -2.54
C SER A 190 21.95 -1.65 -3.74
N ASN A 191 22.59 -2.82 -3.95
CA ASN A 191 22.18 -3.80 -4.95
C ASN A 191 21.14 -4.81 -4.43
N VAL A 192 20.58 -4.59 -3.23
CA VAL A 192 19.61 -5.50 -2.63
C VAL A 192 18.35 -5.59 -3.49
N GLU A 193 17.93 -6.82 -3.81
CA GLU A 193 16.74 -7.12 -4.61
C GLU A 193 15.56 -7.55 -3.74
N SER A 194 15.82 -8.25 -2.64
CA SER A 194 14.80 -8.65 -1.69
C SER A 194 15.25 -8.49 -0.25
N LEU A 195 14.32 -8.09 0.62
CA LEU A 195 14.60 -7.77 2.01
C LEU A 195 13.53 -8.37 2.93
N VAL A 196 13.96 -9.16 3.91
CA VAL A 196 13.13 -9.64 5.01
C VAL A 196 13.57 -8.94 6.28
N LEU A 197 12.71 -8.07 6.79
CA LEU A 197 12.92 -7.37 8.05
C LEU A 197 12.48 -8.26 9.22
N ASN A 198 13.32 -8.36 10.25
CA ASN A 198 13.08 -9.23 11.41
C ASN A 198 11.96 -8.73 12.33
N GLU A 199 11.24 -9.63 12.98
CA GLU A 199 10.37 -9.26 14.08
C GLU A 199 11.21 -8.67 15.24
N GLY A 200 10.75 -7.50 15.73
CA GLY A 200 11.48 -6.69 16.70
C GLY A 200 12.15 -5.45 16.10
N LEU A 201 12.22 -5.32 14.76
CA LEU A 201 12.61 -4.06 14.12
C LEU A 201 11.49 -3.03 14.33
N GLU A 202 11.84 -1.87 14.88
CA GLU A 202 10.88 -0.81 15.21
C GLU A 202 10.96 0.39 14.26
N SER A 203 12.13 0.67 13.67
CA SER A 203 12.31 1.87 12.84
C SER A 203 13.24 1.66 11.64
N ILE A 204 12.90 2.34 10.55
CA ILE A 204 13.69 2.47 9.34
C ILE A 204 14.05 3.96 9.21
N GLY A 205 15.34 4.26 9.27
CA GLY A 205 15.87 5.62 9.30
C GLY A 205 15.82 6.35 7.97
N VAL A 206 16.14 7.65 8.02
CA VAL A 206 16.16 8.55 6.86
C VAL A 206 17.03 7.98 5.72
N GLN A 207 16.48 7.95 4.49
CA GLN A 207 17.18 7.45 3.30
C GLN A 207 17.73 6.02 3.41
N ALA A 208 17.24 5.21 4.35
CA ALA A 208 17.84 3.90 4.66
C ALA A 208 18.02 3.01 3.41
N PHE A 209 17.06 3.02 2.48
CA PHE A 209 17.09 2.28 1.21
C PHE A 209 17.00 3.19 -0.02
N ALA A 210 17.21 4.51 0.15
CA ALA A 210 17.07 5.44 -0.97
C ALA A 210 17.98 5.04 -2.15
N ARG A 211 17.42 5.13 -3.38
CA ARG A 211 18.06 4.75 -4.64
C ARG A 211 18.51 3.29 -4.76
N SER A 212 18.01 2.40 -3.91
CA SER A 212 18.19 0.95 -4.08
C SER A 212 17.31 0.44 -5.22
N LYS A 213 17.70 0.76 -6.46
CA LYS A 213 16.88 0.61 -7.69
C LYS A 213 16.50 -0.82 -8.03
N LYS A 214 17.19 -1.82 -7.46
CA LYS A 214 16.90 -3.23 -7.64
C LYS A 214 15.95 -3.81 -6.59
N LEU A 215 15.67 -3.07 -5.51
CA LEU A 215 14.84 -3.54 -4.42
C LEU A 215 13.40 -3.75 -4.89
N ALA A 216 13.04 -5.00 -5.11
CA ALA A 216 11.76 -5.39 -5.70
C ALA A 216 10.75 -5.89 -4.64
N SER A 217 11.21 -6.37 -3.50
CA SER A 217 10.34 -6.89 -2.44
C SER A 217 10.88 -6.59 -1.04
N VAL A 218 9.97 -6.21 -0.14
CA VAL A 218 10.26 -6.01 1.29
C VAL A 218 9.16 -6.68 2.12
N SER A 219 9.56 -7.52 3.08
CA SER A 219 8.67 -8.07 4.10
C SER A 219 8.81 -7.25 5.39
N PHE A 220 7.73 -6.57 5.79
CA PHE A 220 7.69 -5.69 6.95
C PHE A 220 7.18 -6.42 8.20
N PRO A 221 7.86 -6.30 9.38
CA PRO A 221 7.44 -6.95 10.61
C PRO A 221 6.29 -6.22 11.31
N SER A 222 5.57 -6.95 12.15
CA SER A 222 4.47 -6.39 12.95
C SER A 222 4.93 -5.39 14.03
N SER A 223 6.21 -5.40 14.35
CA SER A 223 6.84 -4.49 15.32
C SER A 223 7.14 -3.10 14.76
N LEU A 224 7.14 -2.92 13.42
CA LEU A 224 7.54 -1.67 12.77
C LEU A 224 6.59 -0.52 13.13
N LYS A 225 7.17 0.60 13.59
CA LYS A 225 6.46 1.81 14.03
C LYS A 225 6.81 3.04 13.19
N VAL A 226 8.03 3.10 12.65
CA VAL A 226 8.57 4.29 11.98
C VAL A 226 9.14 3.94 10.61
N ILE A 227 8.67 4.64 9.59
CA ILE A 227 9.30 4.73 8.26
C ILE A 227 9.63 6.20 8.06
N ASP A 228 10.90 6.54 8.15
CA ASP A 228 11.37 7.92 8.17
C ASP A 228 11.45 8.54 6.76
N ALA A 229 11.82 9.80 6.69
CA ALA A 229 11.89 10.55 5.44
C ALA A 229 12.82 9.90 4.41
N HIS A 230 12.39 9.87 3.13
CA HIS A 230 13.15 9.33 2.00
C HIS A 230 13.52 7.83 2.14
N ALA A 231 12.94 7.07 3.07
CA ALA A 231 13.40 5.73 3.44
C ALA A 231 13.53 4.78 2.24
N PHE A 232 12.63 4.86 1.25
CA PHE A 232 12.61 4.05 0.03
C PHE A 232 12.54 4.91 -1.25
N GLU A 233 12.97 6.17 -1.18
CA GLU A 233 12.98 7.07 -2.36
C GLU A 233 13.74 6.44 -3.53
N ASP A 234 13.18 6.55 -4.76
CA ASP A 234 13.77 6.04 -6.01
C ASP A 234 14.06 4.51 -6.00
N CYS A 235 13.31 3.74 -5.20
CA CYS A 235 13.29 2.27 -5.28
C CYS A 235 12.37 1.83 -6.44
N VAL A 236 12.77 2.05 -7.67
CA VAL A 236 11.93 1.90 -8.88
C VAL A 236 11.45 0.47 -9.15
N ALA A 237 12.13 -0.55 -8.64
CA ALA A 237 11.73 -1.94 -8.76
C ALA A 237 10.65 -2.36 -7.74
N LEU A 238 10.43 -1.57 -6.68
CA LEU A 238 9.44 -1.87 -5.63
C LEU A 238 8.04 -1.57 -6.17
N THR A 239 7.27 -2.62 -6.45
CA THR A 239 5.94 -2.52 -7.08
C THR A 239 4.77 -2.76 -6.12
N GLU A 240 5.02 -3.35 -4.97
CA GLU A 240 4.00 -3.68 -3.98
C GLU A 240 4.48 -3.26 -2.59
N LEU A 241 3.60 -2.66 -1.79
CA LEU A 241 3.85 -2.24 -0.42
C LEU A 241 2.78 -2.80 0.50
N ASN A 242 3.16 -3.69 1.41
CA ASN A 242 2.25 -4.24 2.41
C ASN A 242 2.68 -3.85 3.83
N LEU A 243 2.01 -2.85 4.39
CA LEU A 243 2.19 -2.38 5.77
C LEU A 243 1.04 -2.80 6.69
N SER A 244 0.08 -3.60 6.23
CA SER A 244 -1.20 -3.87 6.92
C SER A 244 -1.04 -4.41 8.35
N ASN A 245 0.03 -5.14 8.62
CA ASN A 245 0.30 -5.73 9.94
C ASN A 245 1.20 -4.88 10.83
N THR A 246 1.73 -3.76 10.32
CA THR A 246 2.66 -2.89 11.06
C THR A 246 1.91 -1.97 12.04
N LYS A 247 2.68 -1.26 12.87
CA LYS A 247 2.20 -0.24 13.80
C LYS A 247 2.57 1.18 13.36
N VAL A 248 2.82 1.37 12.07
CA VAL A 248 3.17 2.68 11.52
C VAL A 248 2.00 3.63 11.65
N GLU A 249 2.22 4.77 12.30
CA GLU A 249 1.23 5.84 12.45
C GLU A 249 1.45 6.98 11.45
N GLU A 250 2.68 7.15 10.97
CA GLU A 250 3.04 8.20 10.02
C GLU A 250 3.99 7.64 8.95
N ILE A 251 3.72 7.95 7.68
CA ILE A 251 4.63 7.68 6.56
C ILE A 251 5.42 8.96 6.30
N GLY A 252 6.75 8.88 6.43
CA GLY A 252 7.66 10.01 6.37
C GLY A 252 7.66 10.75 5.02
N SER A 253 8.18 11.98 5.02
CA SER A 253 8.29 12.81 3.82
C SER A 253 9.12 12.11 2.74
N ASN A 254 8.62 12.08 1.48
CA ASN A 254 9.29 11.41 0.36
C ASN A 254 9.57 9.90 0.56
N ALA A 255 8.98 9.24 1.57
CA ALA A 255 9.37 7.89 1.96
C ALA A 255 9.30 6.87 0.82
N PHE A 256 8.36 7.02 -0.11
CA PHE A 256 8.17 6.16 -1.29
C PHE A 256 8.13 6.97 -2.60
N ARG A 257 8.72 8.18 -2.58
CA ARG A 257 8.82 9.02 -3.77
C ARG A 257 9.52 8.30 -4.91
N GLU A 258 8.98 8.43 -6.14
CA GLU A 258 9.56 7.87 -7.38
C GLU A 258 9.79 6.35 -7.33
N THR A 259 9.01 5.62 -6.51
CA THR A 259 8.98 4.15 -6.53
C THR A 259 8.08 3.63 -7.65
N GLY A 260 8.28 2.35 -8.03
CA GLY A 260 7.42 1.66 -8.99
C GLY A 260 6.09 1.15 -8.42
N LEU A 261 5.67 1.61 -7.23
CA LEU A 261 4.52 1.09 -6.50
C LEU A 261 3.22 1.16 -7.30
N LYS A 262 2.59 0.01 -7.49
CA LYS A 262 1.28 -0.15 -8.13
C LYS A 262 0.18 -0.42 -7.10
N THR A 263 0.53 -1.06 -6.00
CA THR A 263 -0.40 -1.41 -4.91
C THR A 263 0.19 -1.07 -3.56
N VAL A 264 -0.69 -0.64 -2.64
CA VAL A 264 -0.33 -0.38 -1.25
C VAL A 264 -1.44 -0.88 -0.31
N LEU A 265 -1.03 -1.54 0.79
CA LEU A 265 -1.90 -1.90 1.91
C LEU A 265 -1.41 -1.17 3.15
N PHE A 266 -2.21 -0.24 3.64
CA PHE A 266 -1.89 0.56 4.81
C PHE A 266 -2.26 -0.15 6.12
N PRO A 267 -1.55 0.12 7.23
CA PRO A 267 -1.91 -0.37 8.55
C PRO A 267 -3.11 0.42 9.12
N ALA A 268 -3.92 -0.26 9.93
CA ALA A 268 -5.05 0.40 10.61
C ALA A 268 -4.62 1.52 11.58
N SER A 269 -3.36 1.52 12.02
CA SER A 269 -2.76 2.53 12.89
C SER A 269 -2.43 3.84 12.20
N LEU A 270 -2.43 3.89 10.84
CA LEU A 270 -1.98 5.06 10.09
C LEU A 270 -2.88 6.27 10.36
N LYS A 271 -2.25 7.40 10.70
CA LYS A 271 -2.89 8.69 10.97
C LYS A 271 -2.52 9.77 9.96
N LYS A 272 -1.29 9.68 9.40
CA LYS A 272 -0.74 10.74 8.56
C LYS A 272 0.11 10.19 7.42
N ILE A 273 -0.07 10.78 6.24
CA ILE A 273 0.82 10.65 5.10
C ILE A 273 1.50 12.01 4.93
N VAL A 274 2.83 12.08 5.08
CA VAL A 274 3.57 13.33 5.06
C VAL A 274 3.83 13.80 3.61
N SER A 275 4.39 14.98 3.45
CA SER A 275 4.61 15.60 2.15
C SER A 275 5.41 14.71 1.19
N GLN A 276 4.93 14.64 -0.07
CA GLN A 276 5.58 13.92 -1.16
C GLN A 276 5.77 12.40 -0.93
N ALA A 277 5.11 11.80 0.06
CA ALA A 277 5.35 10.42 0.48
C ALA A 277 5.18 9.40 -0.66
N PHE A 278 4.26 9.61 -1.60
CA PHE A 278 3.98 8.79 -2.78
C PHE A 278 4.08 9.57 -4.11
N LEU A 279 4.88 10.65 -4.13
CA LEU A 279 5.07 11.47 -5.33
C LEU A 279 5.61 10.61 -6.48
N LYS A 280 4.99 10.73 -7.69
CA LYS A 280 5.36 10.01 -8.93
C LYS A 280 5.33 8.48 -8.83
N THR A 281 4.51 7.93 -7.96
CA THR A 281 4.28 6.47 -7.93
C THR A 281 3.34 6.02 -9.06
N GLN A 282 3.26 4.69 -9.28
CA GLN A 282 2.38 4.07 -10.27
C GLN A 282 1.13 3.43 -9.63
N LEU A 283 0.71 3.94 -8.46
CA LEU A 283 -0.45 3.42 -7.74
C LEU A 283 -1.72 3.47 -8.60
N ASP A 284 -2.49 2.37 -8.59
CA ASP A 284 -3.72 2.24 -9.40
C ASP A 284 -4.97 2.59 -8.61
N ASN A 285 -5.14 1.99 -7.44
CA ASN A 285 -6.26 2.25 -6.53
C ASN A 285 -5.74 2.32 -5.10
N VAL A 286 -6.17 3.33 -4.35
CA VAL A 286 -5.74 3.57 -2.97
C VAL A 286 -6.95 3.58 -2.05
N VAL A 287 -6.88 2.84 -0.93
CA VAL A 287 -7.86 2.88 0.15
C VAL A 287 -7.15 3.27 1.42
N LEU A 288 -7.47 4.45 1.95
CA LEU A 288 -6.92 4.91 3.23
C LEU A 288 -7.73 4.35 4.40
N PRO A 289 -7.06 3.94 5.49
CA PRO A 289 -7.77 3.47 6.69
C PRO A 289 -8.49 4.62 7.40
N GLU A 290 -9.51 4.25 8.20
CA GLU A 290 -10.38 5.20 8.93
C GLU A 290 -9.62 6.13 9.88
N GLY A 291 -8.41 5.74 10.31
CA GLY A 291 -7.57 6.53 11.22
C GLY A 291 -6.89 7.74 10.59
N VAL A 292 -6.80 7.81 9.26
CA VAL A 292 -6.06 8.87 8.56
C VAL A 292 -6.77 10.21 8.70
N GLN A 293 -6.04 11.20 9.18
CA GLN A 293 -6.52 12.56 9.41
C GLN A 293 -5.85 13.59 8.48
N GLU A 294 -4.64 13.31 8.01
CA GLU A 294 -3.88 14.24 7.18
C GLU A 294 -3.25 13.56 5.97
N ILE A 295 -3.45 14.17 4.81
CA ILE A 295 -2.69 13.94 3.58
C ILE A 295 -1.85 15.19 3.36
N GLY A 296 -0.52 15.07 3.42
CA GLY A 296 0.44 16.16 3.29
C GLY A 296 0.51 16.74 1.88
N SER A 297 1.23 17.85 1.77
CA SER A 297 1.44 18.52 0.48
C SER A 297 2.12 17.59 -0.52
N GLU A 298 1.63 17.57 -1.76
CA GLU A 298 2.16 16.76 -2.87
C GLU A 298 2.21 15.25 -2.59
N ALA A 299 1.46 14.74 -1.60
CA ALA A 299 1.59 13.36 -1.11
C ALA A 299 1.41 12.30 -2.22
N PHE A 300 0.52 12.53 -3.20
CA PHE A 300 0.27 11.68 -4.38
C PHE A 300 0.48 12.43 -5.69
N ARG A 301 1.24 13.56 -5.66
CA ARG A 301 1.49 14.37 -6.86
C ARG A 301 2.08 13.50 -7.98
N GLU A 302 1.56 13.70 -9.20
CA GLU A 302 1.97 12.97 -10.40
C GLU A 302 1.89 11.43 -10.28
N ALA A 303 1.01 10.91 -9.41
CA ALA A 303 0.63 9.50 -9.42
C ALA A 303 -0.31 9.23 -10.64
N VAL A 304 0.27 9.31 -11.84
CA VAL A 304 -0.47 9.36 -13.12
C VAL A 304 -1.27 8.08 -13.44
N SER A 305 -1.05 7.00 -12.72
CA SER A 305 -1.80 5.75 -12.85
C SER A 305 -2.99 5.65 -11.91
N LEU A 306 -3.12 6.55 -10.93
CA LEU A 306 -4.14 6.51 -9.88
C LEU A 306 -5.54 6.75 -10.45
N LYS A 307 -6.39 5.73 -10.43
CA LYS A 307 -7.77 5.76 -10.95
C LYS A 307 -8.80 6.09 -9.88
N SER A 308 -8.56 5.60 -8.68
CA SER A 308 -9.46 5.85 -7.55
C SER A 308 -8.73 5.98 -6.23
N ILE A 309 -9.25 6.85 -5.38
CA ILE A 309 -8.87 6.92 -3.98
C ILE A 309 -10.11 6.85 -3.10
N THR A 310 -10.00 6.10 -1.98
CA THR A 310 -11.02 6.08 -0.94
C THR A 310 -10.46 6.73 0.31
N LEU A 311 -11.08 7.83 0.73
CA LEU A 311 -10.70 8.65 1.87
C LEU A 311 -11.62 8.38 3.06
N PRO A 312 -11.15 8.48 4.30
CA PRO A 312 -12.03 8.48 5.46
C PRO A 312 -12.83 9.80 5.54
N ASN A 313 -14.09 9.72 5.96
CA ASN A 313 -14.95 10.92 6.08
C ASN A 313 -14.50 11.93 7.14
N ASN A 314 -13.60 11.54 8.04
CA ASN A 314 -13.07 12.38 9.12
C ASN A 314 -11.71 13.01 8.80
N ILE A 315 -11.29 13.01 7.53
CA ILE A 315 -10.03 13.65 7.15
C ILE A 315 -10.07 15.15 7.48
N GLN A 316 -9.01 15.65 8.09
CA GLN A 316 -8.91 17.04 8.57
C GLN A 316 -8.15 17.92 7.58
N LYS A 317 -7.23 17.32 6.81
CA LYS A 317 -6.40 18.07 5.88
C LYS A 317 -6.09 17.26 4.61
N ILE A 318 -6.33 17.91 3.47
CA ILE A 318 -5.79 17.52 2.16
C ILE A 318 -4.86 18.66 1.75
N GLY A 319 -3.56 18.40 1.74
CA GLY A 319 -2.51 19.40 1.57
C GLY A 319 -2.40 19.97 0.17
N TRP A 320 -1.58 21.02 0.04
CA TRP A 320 -1.28 21.68 -1.22
C TRP A 320 -0.80 20.68 -2.27
N GLN A 321 -1.42 20.72 -3.46
CA GLN A 321 -1.11 19.84 -4.60
C GLN A 321 -1.11 18.33 -4.26
N ALA A 322 -1.89 17.90 -3.27
CA ALA A 322 -1.85 16.51 -2.78
C ALA A 322 -2.08 15.47 -3.89
N PHE A 323 -2.92 15.77 -4.88
CA PHE A 323 -3.26 14.94 -6.06
C PHE A 323 -2.97 15.64 -7.38
N TYR A 324 -2.10 16.66 -7.40
CA TYR A 324 -1.72 17.35 -8.61
C TYR A 324 -1.23 16.38 -9.69
N GLY A 325 -1.73 16.52 -10.91
CA GLY A 325 -1.29 15.69 -12.03
C GLY A 325 -1.68 14.21 -11.95
N CYS A 326 -2.65 13.85 -11.08
CA CYS A 326 -3.23 12.51 -11.08
C CYS A 326 -4.20 12.36 -12.28
N THR A 327 -3.65 12.39 -13.50
CA THR A 327 -4.40 12.53 -14.75
C THR A 327 -5.44 11.43 -15.01
N LYS A 328 -5.33 10.26 -14.35
CA LYS A 328 -6.31 9.16 -14.43
C LYS A 328 -7.27 9.08 -13.25
N LEU A 329 -7.20 10.01 -12.28
CA LEU A 329 -8.07 9.99 -11.11
C LEU A 329 -9.51 10.33 -11.51
N ALA A 330 -10.34 9.30 -11.59
CA ALA A 330 -11.74 9.43 -11.98
C ALA A 330 -12.70 9.35 -10.78
N ASN A 331 -12.26 8.71 -9.66
CA ASN A 331 -13.13 8.45 -8.52
C ASN A 331 -12.45 8.84 -7.20
N VAL A 332 -13.09 9.75 -6.46
CA VAL A 332 -12.77 10.04 -5.07
C VAL A 332 -13.94 9.56 -4.21
N ASN A 333 -13.70 8.50 -3.44
CA ASN A 333 -14.72 7.83 -2.62
C ASN A 333 -14.47 8.10 -1.14
N TYR A 334 -15.48 7.86 -0.30
CA TYR A 334 -15.38 8.04 1.15
C TYR A 334 -15.92 6.83 1.90
N THR A 335 -15.29 6.53 3.06
CA THR A 335 -15.71 5.45 3.96
C THR A 335 -16.12 6.03 5.31
N GLY A 336 -16.84 5.19 6.11
CA GLY A 336 -17.16 5.46 7.50
C GLY A 336 -18.25 6.51 7.74
N SER A 337 -18.55 6.70 9.03
CA SER A 337 -19.54 7.69 9.48
C SER A 337 -18.89 9.05 9.65
N VAL A 338 -19.64 10.10 9.32
CA VAL A 338 -19.24 11.50 9.50
C VAL A 338 -18.82 11.76 10.95
N LYS A 339 -17.57 12.14 11.18
CA LYS A 339 -17.12 12.77 12.41
C LYS A 339 -16.87 14.26 12.13
N LEU A 340 -17.39 15.13 12.98
CA LEU A 340 -17.30 16.58 12.84
C LEU A 340 -15.91 17.10 13.27
N ALA A 341 -14.86 16.76 12.51
CA ALA A 341 -13.61 17.48 12.58
C ALA A 341 -13.63 18.57 11.48
N GLU A 342 -13.18 19.77 11.79
CA GLU A 342 -13.07 20.84 10.79
C GLU A 342 -11.86 20.56 9.88
N GLY A 343 -12.09 20.33 8.59
CA GLY A 343 -11.07 19.99 7.61
C GLY A 343 -10.89 21.05 6.55
N VAL A 344 -9.70 21.08 5.95
CA VAL A 344 -9.32 22.00 4.88
C VAL A 344 -8.83 21.23 3.66
N VAL A 345 -9.27 21.66 2.46
CA VAL A 345 -8.64 21.30 1.19
C VAL A 345 -7.79 22.47 0.75
N GLU A 346 -6.48 22.29 0.74
CA GLU A 346 -5.52 23.35 0.41
C GLU A 346 -5.44 23.60 -1.10
N ASN A 347 -4.75 24.71 -1.48
CA ASN A 347 -4.63 25.18 -2.85
C ASN A 347 -4.19 24.08 -3.80
N ALA A 348 -4.79 24.05 -5.00
CA ALA A 348 -4.41 23.16 -6.09
C ALA A 348 -4.48 21.65 -5.76
N ALA A 349 -5.19 21.24 -4.71
CA ALA A 349 -5.15 19.86 -4.19
C ALA A 349 -5.51 18.80 -5.25
N PHE A 350 -6.40 19.11 -6.21
CA PHE A 350 -6.83 18.24 -7.32
C PHE A 350 -6.52 18.86 -8.70
N GLU A 351 -5.57 19.78 -8.78
CA GLU A 351 -5.15 20.41 -10.04
C GLU A 351 -4.68 19.34 -11.04
N ASP A 352 -5.06 19.49 -12.33
CA ASP A 352 -4.73 18.57 -13.44
C ASP A 352 -5.22 17.11 -13.21
N CYS A 353 -6.36 16.92 -12.52
CA CYS A 353 -7.05 15.64 -12.44
C CYS A 353 -7.97 15.44 -13.64
N GLN A 354 -7.41 15.22 -14.82
CA GLN A 354 -8.13 15.27 -16.11
C GLN A 354 -9.25 14.25 -16.27
N ALA A 355 -9.15 13.07 -15.63
CA ALA A 355 -10.19 12.02 -15.71
C ALA A 355 -11.37 12.25 -14.74
N LEU A 356 -11.32 13.29 -13.89
CA LEU A 356 -12.34 13.57 -12.89
C LEU A 356 -13.56 14.22 -13.57
N THR A 357 -14.72 13.53 -13.57
CA THR A 357 -15.97 14.05 -14.12
C THR A 357 -16.88 14.64 -13.05
N GLN A 358 -16.79 14.13 -11.83
CA GLN A 358 -17.51 14.66 -10.68
C GLN A 358 -16.73 14.43 -9.39
N ILE A 359 -16.96 15.28 -8.41
CA ILE A 359 -16.41 15.10 -7.07
C ILE A 359 -17.43 15.48 -5.99
N SER A 360 -17.43 14.71 -4.89
CA SER A 360 -18.03 15.09 -3.63
C SER A 360 -16.90 15.23 -2.61
N LEU A 361 -16.85 16.35 -1.90
CA LEU A 361 -15.81 16.58 -0.88
C LEU A 361 -16.16 15.91 0.45
N PRO A 362 -15.13 15.59 1.30
CA PRO A 362 -15.36 15.00 2.62
C PRO A 362 -16.28 15.85 3.49
N GLN A 363 -17.12 15.19 4.31
CA GLN A 363 -18.05 15.85 5.22
C GLN A 363 -17.37 16.63 6.37
N SER A 364 -16.05 16.50 6.51
CA SER A 364 -15.23 17.27 7.46
C SER A 364 -14.79 18.63 6.91
N VAL A 365 -14.84 18.86 5.59
CA VAL A 365 -14.28 20.06 4.94
C VAL A 365 -15.13 21.29 5.26
N VAL A 366 -14.51 22.31 5.84
CA VAL A 366 -15.14 23.59 6.17
C VAL A 366 -14.61 24.74 5.31
N GLU A 367 -13.44 24.61 4.72
CA GLU A 367 -12.82 25.61 3.83
C GLU A 367 -12.26 24.96 2.58
N ILE A 368 -12.57 25.55 1.44
CA ILE A 368 -12.01 25.24 0.13
C ILE A 368 -11.08 26.39 -0.23
N GLN A 369 -9.81 26.11 -0.39
CA GLN A 369 -8.82 27.14 -0.73
C GLN A 369 -8.77 27.44 -2.23
N GLU A 370 -7.76 28.18 -2.67
CA GLU A 370 -7.65 28.67 -4.04
C GLU A 370 -7.36 27.56 -5.06
N GLY A 371 -8.06 27.59 -6.19
CA GLY A 371 -7.71 26.84 -7.40
C GLY A 371 -7.70 25.32 -7.28
N ILE A 372 -8.48 24.74 -6.37
CA ILE A 372 -8.35 23.30 -6.04
C ILE A 372 -8.61 22.34 -7.22
N PHE A 373 -9.28 22.81 -8.31
CA PHE A 373 -9.62 22.01 -9.49
C PHE A 373 -9.09 22.62 -10.80
N ILE A 374 -8.00 23.40 -10.75
CA ILE A 374 -7.38 23.95 -11.97
C ILE A 374 -7.06 22.79 -12.94
N GLU A 375 -7.35 23.01 -14.24
CA GLU A 375 -7.08 22.04 -15.32
C GLU A 375 -7.75 20.66 -15.18
N CYS A 376 -8.82 20.53 -14.38
CA CYS A 376 -9.67 19.34 -14.37
C CYS A 376 -10.61 19.36 -15.61
N ALA A 377 -10.04 19.13 -16.79
CA ALA A 377 -10.68 19.43 -18.08
C ALA A 377 -12.04 18.73 -18.32
N ASN A 378 -12.37 17.64 -17.62
CA ASN A 378 -13.61 16.90 -17.77
C ASN A 378 -14.55 17.02 -16.56
N LEU A 379 -14.29 17.93 -15.62
CA LEU A 379 -15.09 18.07 -14.40
C LEU A 379 -16.41 18.78 -14.71
N GLU A 380 -17.52 18.03 -14.67
CA GLU A 380 -18.86 18.50 -14.98
C GLU A 380 -19.67 18.86 -13.73
N GLN A 381 -19.43 18.17 -12.60
CA GLN A 381 -20.21 18.37 -11.38
C GLN A 381 -19.36 18.36 -10.11
N ILE A 382 -19.68 19.28 -9.18
CA ILE A 382 -19.11 19.33 -7.83
C ILE A 382 -20.23 19.26 -6.80
N ILE A 383 -20.06 18.38 -5.77
CA ILE A 383 -20.99 18.30 -4.63
C ILE A 383 -20.25 18.79 -3.39
N LEU A 384 -20.75 19.86 -2.81
CA LEU A 384 -20.21 20.51 -1.62
C LEU A 384 -20.95 20.06 -0.36
N PRO A 385 -20.27 19.50 0.64
CA PRO A 385 -20.91 19.04 1.87
C PRO A 385 -21.48 20.19 2.69
N ALA A 386 -22.40 19.88 3.60
CA ALA A 386 -23.06 20.86 4.47
C ALA A 386 -22.11 21.60 5.43
N SER A 387 -20.92 21.07 5.64
CA SER A 387 -19.87 21.64 6.49
C SER A 387 -19.15 22.84 5.88
N VAL A 388 -19.16 23.01 4.55
CA VAL A 388 -18.42 24.08 3.87
C VAL A 388 -18.97 25.43 4.25
N LYS A 389 -18.12 26.27 4.83
CA LYS A 389 -18.41 27.63 5.29
C LYS A 389 -17.79 28.71 4.41
N LYS A 390 -16.72 28.36 3.65
CA LYS A 390 -15.93 29.32 2.88
C LYS A 390 -15.34 28.69 1.62
N ILE A 391 -15.35 29.47 0.52
CA ILE A 391 -14.74 29.11 -0.76
C ILE A 391 -13.80 30.25 -1.16
N GLY A 392 -12.51 29.90 -1.32
CA GLY A 392 -11.44 30.82 -1.71
C GLY A 392 -11.52 31.28 -3.16
N SER A 393 -10.69 32.26 -3.52
CA SER A 393 -10.60 32.77 -4.89
C SER A 393 -10.27 31.64 -5.87
N TYR A 394 -10.93 31.63 -7.02
CA TYR A 394 -10.83 30.56 -8.04
C TYR A 394 -11.11 29.15 -7.51
N GLY A 395 -11.71 29.01 -6.33
CA GLY A 395 -11.92 27.71 -5.69
C GLY A 395 -12.69 26.71 -6.55
N LEU A 396 -13.69 27.18 -7.32
CA LEU A 396 -14.49 26.38 -8.26
C LEU A 396 -14.48 26.92 -9.70
N ARG A 397 -13.73 28.01 -10.00
CA ARG A 397 -13.87 28.77 -11.25
C ARG A 397 -13.12 28.20 -12.46
N THR A 398 -12.32 27.22 -12.33
CA THR A 398 -11.18 26.95 -13.22
C THR A 398 -11.42 25.93 -14.33
N ASN A 399 -12.68 25.52 -14.54
CA ASN A 399 -13.03 24.53 -15.56
C ASN A 399 -14.18 25.03 -16.42
N HIS A 400 -13.94 25.17 -17.72
CA HIS A 400 -14.96 25.54 -18.70
C HIS A 400 -16.06 24.49 -18.92
N HIS A 401 -15.90 23.29 -18.35
CA HIS A 401 -16.87 22.20 -18.44
C HIS A 401 -17.66 21.98 -17.14
N LEU A 402 -17.43 22.80 -16.10
CA LEU A 402 -18.19 22.68 -14.86
C LEU A 402 -19.60 23.24 -15.06
N GLU A 403 -20.56 22.35 -15.26
CA GLU A 403 -21.94 22.69 -15.54
C GLU A 403 -22.80 22.78 -14.29
N LYS A 404 -22.43 22.00 -13.22
CA LYS A 404 -23.32 21.85 -12.07
C LYS A 404 -22.59 21.93 -10.73
N ILE A 405 -23.12 22.75 -9.82
CA ILE A 405 -22.70 22.81 -8.42
C ILE A 405 -23.87 22.40 -7.52
N VAL A 406 -23.65 21.48 -6.61
CA VAL A 406 -24.63 21.04 -5.61
C VAL A 406 -24.17 21.45 -4.22
N PHE A 407 -24.88 22.33 -3.57
CA PHE A 407 -24.69 22.70 -2.18
C PHE A 407 -25.58 21.86 -1.28
N MET A 408 -24.97 21.22 -0.27
CA MET A 408 -25.68 20.42 0.73
C MET A 408 -25.91 21.19 2.04
N GLY A 409 -25.35 22.39 2.18
CA GLY A 409 -25.42 23.23 3.37
C GLY A 409 -26.74 23.99 3.49
N GLU A 410 -27.25 24.14 4.71
CA GLU A 410 -28.43 24.99 4.98
C GLU A 410 -28.12 26.49 4.83
N LYS A 411 -26.84 26.86 4.88
CA LYS A 411 -26.36 28.25 4.70
C LYS A 411 -25.42 28.31 3.51
N ALA A 412 -25.55 29.37 2.72
CA ALA A 412 -24.64 29.66 1.62
C ALA A 412 -23.21 29.92 2.18
N PRO A 413 -22.18 29.24 1.67
CA PRO A 413 -20.78 29.53 2.02
C PRO A 413 -20.37 30.97 1.71
N GLU A 414 -19.46 31.54 2.50
CA GLU A 414 -18.80 32.81 2.17
C GLU A 414 -17.92 32.61 0.91
N LEU A 415 -18.11 33.48 -0.10
CA LEU A 415 -17.32 33.47 -1.32
C LEU A 415 -16.23 34.55 -1.24
N LYS A 416 -15.04 34.22 -1.68
CA LYS A 416 -14.04 35.20 -2.09
C LYS A 416 -14.32 35.68 -3.51
N GLU A 417 -13.69 36.77 -3.90
CA GLU A 417 -13.78 37.26 -5.28
C GLU A 417 -13.40 36.13 -6.26
N THR A 418 -14.18 35.95 -7.31
CA THR A 418 -13.96 34.95 -8.36
C THR A 418 -14.02 33.47 -7.91
N SER A 419 -14.69 33.16 -6.79
CA SER A 419 -14.76 31.75 -6.25
C SER A 419 -15.57 30.80 -7.15
N LEU A 420 -16.62 31.29 -7.81
CA LEU A 420 -17.48 30.48 -8.69
C LEU A 420 -17.16 30.73 -10.17
N PRO A 421 -17.47 29.79 -11.08
CA PRO A 421 -17.41 29.99 -12.53
C PRO A 421 -18.22 31.20 -12.97
N PHE A 422 -18.02 31.67 -14.19
CA PHE A 422 -18.95 32.65 -14.78
C PHE A 422 -20.33 32.03 -14.91
N VAL A 423 -21.39 32.84 -14.78
CA VAL A 423 -22.78 32.37 -14.86
C VAL A 423 -23.06 31.68 -16.19
N ASP A 424 -22.43 32.13 -17.27
CA ASP A 424 -22.60 31.58 -18.62
C ASP A 424 -21.95 30.19 -18.78
N ASP A 425 -21.01 29.82 -17.91
CA ASP A 425 -20.35 28.48 -17.90
C ASP A 425 -21.18 27.46 -17.10
N LEU A 426 -22.08 27.91 -16.19
CA LEU A 426 -22.89 27.06 -15.34
C LEU A 426 -24.31 26.89 -15.90
N THR A 427 -24.82 25.67 -15.89
CA THR A 427 -26.20 25.35 -16.25
C THR A 427 -27.12 25.20 -15.04
N SER A 428 -26.55 24.83 -13.87
CA SER A 428 -27.34 24.52 -12.68
C SER A 428 -26.59 24.73 -11.38
N ILE A 429 -27.21 25.40 -10.43
CA ILE A 429 -26.86 25.39 -9.01
C ILE A 429 -28.01 24.74 -8.24
N VAL A 430 -27.74 23.64 -7.53
CA VAL A 430 -28.73 22.94 -6.72
C VAL A 430 -28.48 23.24 -5.25
N VAL A 431 -29.54 23.68 -4.53
CA VAL A 431 -29.48 24.05 -3.12
C VAL A 431 -30.45 23.20 -2.30
N PRO A 432 -30.27 23.08 -0.95
CA PRO A 432 -31.22 22.33 -0.14
C PRO A 432 -32.65 22.86 -0.18
N LYS A 433 -33.60 21.95 -0.03
CA LYS A 433 -35.03 22.26 0.03
C LYS A 433 -35.35 23.34 1.07
N GLY A 434 -36.11 24.37 0.65
CA GLY A 434 -36.47 25.51 1.50
C GLY A 434 -35.38 26.55 1.69
N LYS A 435 -34.25 26.46 0.96
CA LYS A 435 -33.12 27.38 1.10
C LYS A 435 -32.89 28.28 -0.13
N LEU A 436 -33.68 28.12 -1.18
CA LEU A 436 -33.52 28.86 -2.44
C LEU A 436 -33.35 30.36 -2.21
N LYS A 437 -34.26 31.00 -1.45
CA LYS A 437 -34.23 32.46 -1.21
C LYS A 437 -32.96 32.93 -0.48
N GLU A 438 -32.39 32.09 0.41
CA GLU A 438 -31.17 32.41 1.13
C GLU A 438 -29.97 32.40 0.17
N TYR A 439 -29.90 31.38 -0.70
CA TYR A 439 -28.84 31.28 -1.69
C TYR A 439 -28.96 32.31 -2.82
N GLU A 440 -30.17 32.62 -3.29
CA GLU A 440 -30.43 33.72 -4.25
C GLU A 440 -29.99 35.07 -3.70
N ALA A 441 -30.22 35.32 -2.40
CA ALA A 441 -29.78 36.55 -1.75
C ALA A 441 -28.26 36.63 -1.61
N ALA A 442 -27.60 35.47 -1.38
CA ALA A 442 -26.12 35.37 -1.25
C ALA A 442 -25.42 35.44 -2.62
N TYR A 443 -26.01 34.85 -3.67
CA TYR A 443 -25.40 34.69 -4.99
C TYR A 443 -26.35 35.21 -6.10
N ALA A 444 -26.66 36.51 -6.06
CA ALA A 444 -27.69 37.12 -6.88
C ALA A 444 -27.51 36.96 -8.40
N ASP A 445 -26.24 36.90 -8.88
CA ASP A 445 -25.91 36.74 -10.30
C ASP A 445 -26.29 35.36 -10.85
N TYR A 446 -26.50 34.37 -9.99
CA TYR A 446 -26.78 32.97 -10.37
C TYR A 446 -28.24 32.55 -10.15
N LYS A 447 -29.11 33.44 -9.72
CA LYS A 447 -30.50 33.13 -9.31
C LYS A 447 -31.30 32.38 -10.38
N GLU A 448 -31.10 32.70 -11.67
CA GLU A 448 -31.88 32.13 -12.78
C GLU A 448 -31.54 30.63 -13.05
N ILE A 449 -30.40 30.15 -12.57
CA ILE A 449 -29.95 28.76 -12.71
C ILE A 449 -30.04 27.99 -11.40
N MET A 450 -30.61 28.58 -10.33
CA MET A 450 -30.77 27.92 -9.04
C MET A 450 -32.06 27.10 -8.97
N THR A 451 -31.93 25.90 -8.38
CA THR A 451 -33.06 25.02 -8.10
C THR A 451 -32.88 24.34 -6.73
N GLU A 452 -33.99 23.91 -6.13
CA GLU A 452 -33.95 23.16 -4.87
C GLU A 452 -33.86 21.66 -5.14
N THR A 453 -33.25 20.93 -4.17
CA THR A 453 -33.35 19.46 -4.14
C THR A 453 -34.82 19.04 -4.02
N PRO A 454 -35.25 17.96 -4.70
CA PRO A 454 -36.63 17.45 -4.65
C PRO A 454 -37.15 17.12 -3.24
#